data_6f6a60ce9195e917021d26e0728dd576
#
_entry.id   6f6a60ce9195e917021d26e0728dd576
#
_cell.length_a   1.000
_cell.length_b   1.000
_cell.length_c   1.000
_cell.angle_alpha   90.00
_cell.angle_beta   90.00
_cell.angle_gamma   90.00
#
_symmetry.space_group_name_H-M   'P 1'
#
loop_
_entity.id
_entity.type
_entity.pdbx_description
1 polymer ?
#
loop_
_entity_poly.entity_id
_entity_poly.type
_entity_poly.pdbx_seq_one_letter_code
_entity_poly.pdbx_strand_id
1 'polypeptide(L)'
;MLPLSASRTIVDTDVTMLDVIAALAENGFDIEAQRCLDMLKARVQGDYLQTAAIFDEDMNVLSLITDPNTYAGPGTGYRPSAQRQQVIDTIRQQQSVSDIRAEQHAYATNNIVAIGAAAVSHDPRDVVIGVSPATGKDIWRTLSGLSVADVLHEFMAGLEEEGCVGRIVRINDTVDLGMIGLTAARMSGSGISIGLQAKGTALIHRRDLAPLANLELYSVAPSLNRELYRLMGINAGRHAKGATPEPMRNPYSDEAIEARYHTKVVGLVAIERDCSSQSQPETMEVR
;
A
#
# COMPACT_ATOMS: atom_id res chain seq x y z
N MET A 1 -0.31 23.40 -10.32
CA MET A 1 0.86 23.16 -9.46
C MET A 1 0.57 21.92 -8.67
N LEU A 2 1.24 20.81 -8.93
CA LEU A 2 1.12 19.64 -8.06
C LEU A 2 1.63 20.06 -6.67
N PRO A 3 0.87 19.89 -5.60
CA PRO A 3 1.34 20.21 -4.26
C PRO A 3 2.61 19.41 -3.96
N LEU A 4 3.49 19.95 -3.12
CA LEU A 4 4.74 19.27 -2.68
C LEU A 4 4.47 17.83 -2.19
N SER A 5 3.29 17.60 -1.65
CA SER A 5 2.76 16.30 -1.25
C SER A 5 2.58 15.33 -2.42
N ALA A 6 2.10 15.79 -3.58
CA ALA A 6 1.95 14.96 -4.77
C ALA A 6 3.30 14.47 -5.31
N SER A 7 4.32 15.32 -5.25
CA SER A 7 5.70 14.96 -5.60
C SER A 7 6.23 13.85 -4.69
N ARG A 8 6.00 13.94 -3.38
CA ARG A 8 6.41 12.91 -2.42
C ARG A 8 5.72 11.58 -2.68
N THR A 9 4.40 11.58 -2.89
CA THR A 9 3.64 10.37 -3.19
C THR A 9 4.13 9.66 -4.46
N ILE A 10 4.49 10.43 -5.50
CA ILE A 10 5.05 9.86 -6.74
C ILE A 10 6.39 9.17 -6.48
N VAL A 11 7.26 9.75 -5.66
CA VAL A 11 8.54 9.14 -5.28
C VAL A 11 8.33 7.83 -4.53
N ASP A 12 7.44 7.86 -3.54
CA ASP A 12 7.15 6.70 -2.71
C ASP A 12 6.60 5.55 -3.57
N THR A 13 5.77 5.86 -4.58
CA THR A 13 5.28 4.87 -5.55
C THR A 13 6.39 4.28 -6.43
N ASP A 14 7.45 5.03 -6.74
CA ASP A 14 8.59 4.51 -7.51
C ASP A 14 9.38 3.48 -6.71
N VAL A 15 9.55 3.71 -5.41
CA VAL A 15 10.17 2.73 -4.50
C VAL A 15 9.34 1.44 -4.46
N THR A 16 8.02 1.54 -4.38
CA THR A 16 7.13 0.37 -4.42
C THR A 16 7.24 -0.43 -5.73
N MET A 17 7.53 0.24 -6.87
CA MET A 17 7.76 -0.46 -8.13
C MET A 17 8.97 -1.41 -8.10
N LEU A 18 9.97 -1.14 -7.29
CA LEU A 18 11.10 -2.07 -7.12
C LEU A 18 10.65 -3.37 -6.44
N ASP A 19 9.77 -3.28 -5.46
CA ASP A 19 9.18 -4.47 -4.81
C ASP A 19 8.34 -5.27 -5.83
N VAL A 20 7.53 -4.59 -6.66
CA VAL A 20 6.72 -5.24 -7.70
C VAL A 20 7.59 -5.95 -8.74
N ILE A 21 8.67 -5.32 -9.21
CA ILE A 21 9.61 -5.91 -10.18
C ILE A 21 10.25 -7.16 -9.59
N ALA A 22 10.72 -7.08 -8.34
CA ALA A 22 11.34 -8.21 -7.66
C ALA A 22 10.36 -9.38 -7.52
N ALA A 23 9.14 -9.11 -7.04
CA ALA A 23 8.12 -10.13 -6.83
C ALA A 23 7.65 -10.77 -8.16
N LEU A 24 7.49 -10.00 -9.24
CA LEU A 24 7.20 -10.53 -10.57
C LEU A 24 8.29 -11.52 -11.02
N ALA A 25 9.57 -11.15 -10.87
CA ALA A 25 10.68 -12.01 -11.24
C ALA A 25 10.77 -13.28 -10.38
N GLU A 26 10.46 -13.19 -9.08
CA GLU A 26 10.45 -14.33 -8.19
C GLU A 26 9.37 -15.37 -8.55
N ASN A 27 8.26 -14.90 -9.06
CA ASN A 27 7.15 -15.75 -9.49
C ASN A 27 7.22 -16.18 -10.96
N GLY A 28 8.35 -15.94 -11.65
CA GLY A 28 8.60 -16.40 -13.02
C GLY A 28 8.00 -15.50 -14.12
N PHE A 29 7.57 -14.28 -13.78
CA PHE A 29 7.05 -13.28 -14.73
C PHE A 29 8.18 -12.36 -15.23
N ASP A 30 9.25 -12.95 -15.77
CA ASP A 30 10.45 -12.22 -16.16
C ASP A 30 10.20 -11.14 -17.23
N ILE A 31 9.26 -11.40 -18.16
CA ILE A 31 8.89 -10.44 -19.22
C ILE A 31 8.20 -9.23 -18.62
N GLU A 32 7.25 -9.44 -17.72
CA GLU A 32 6.50 -8.39 -17.04
C GLU A 32 7.42 -7.59 -16.12
N ALA A 33 8.30 -8.27 -15.37
CA ALA A 33 9.32 -7.63 -14.53
C ALA A 33 10.25 -6.74 -15.37
N GLN A 34 10.74 -7.24 -16.52
CA GLN A 34 11.59 -6.46 -17.41
C GLN A 34 10.84 -5.24 -17.99
N ARG A 35 9.59 -5.40 -18.42
CA ARG A 35 8.77 -4.27 -18.91
C ARG A 35 8.57 -3.21 -17.82
N CYS A 36 8.27 -3.62 -16.58
CA CYS A 36 8.14 -2.70 -15.45
C CYS A 36 9.45 -1.95 -15.19
N LEU A 37 10.58 -2.65 -15.26
CA LEU A 37 11.91 -2.05 -15.11
C LEU A 37 12.21 -1.03 -16.21
N ASP A 38 11.92 -1.37 -17.47
CA ASP A 38 12.16 -0.48 -18.62
C ASP A 38 11.30 0.78 -18.51
N MET A 39 10.03 0.65 -18.12
CA MET A 39 9.16 1.79 -17.85
C MET A 39 9.67 2.67 -16.71
N LEU A 40 10.18 2.05 -15.62
CA LEU A 40 10.74 2.77 -14.50
C LEU A 40 12.01 3.52 -14.88
N LYS A 41 12.90 2.88 -15.66
CA LYS A 41 14.12 3.51 -16.18
C LYS A 41 13.82 4.68 -17.13
N ALA A 42 12.91 4.50 -18.09
CA ALA A 42 12.47 5.56 -18.99
C ALA A 42 11.95 6.77 -18.22
N ARG A 43 11.12 6.52 -17.20
CA ARG A 43 10.58 7.54 -16.33
C ARG A 43 11.65 8.30 -15.53
N VAL A 44 12.71 7.63 -15.10
CA VAL A 44 13.80 8.21 -14.31
C VAL A 44 14.80 8.97 -15.23
N GLN A 45 14.91 8.57 -16.50
CA GLN A 45 15.83 9.18 -17.45
C GLN A 45 15.31 10.45 -18.14
N GLY A 46 14.05 10.83 -17.88
CA GLY A 46 13.47 12.05 -18.45
C GLY A 46 12.47 11.84 -19.59
N ASP A 47 12.32 10.62 -20.12
CA ASP A 47 11.17 10.22 -20.96
C ASP A 47 9.84 10.16 -20.18
N TYR A 48 9.89 10.65 -19.00
CA TYR A 48 8.90 10.89 -17.98
C TYR A 48 7.68 11.67 -18.42
N LEU A 49 7.86 12.37 -19.48
CA LEU A 49 7.02 13.31 -20.12
C LEU A 49 5.69 12.87 -20.52
N GLN A 50 5.64 11.66 -21.00
CA GLN A 50 4.41 11.08 -21.49
C GLN A 50 3.44 10.72 -20.36
N THR A 51 3.91 10.79 -19.12
CA THR A 51 3.13 10.41 -17.95
C THR A 51 2.91 11.53 -16.93
N ALA A 52 3.63 12.64 -17.04
CA ALA A 52 3.43 13.80 -16.18
C ALA A 52 2.74 14.93 -16.97
N ALA A 53 1.44 15.01 -16.83
CA ALA A 53 0.64 16.08 -17.40
C ALA A 53 0.06 16.96 -16.29
N ILE A 54 -0.05 18.24 -16.54
CA ILE A 54 -0.86 19.14 -15.73
C ILE A 54 -2.26 19.13 -16.33
N PHE A 55 -3.24 18.86 -15.52
CA PHE A 55 -4.63 18.82 -15.90
C PHE A 55 -5.37 20.05 -15.36
N ASP A 56 -6.39 20.49 -16.08
CA ASP A 56 -7.38 21.42 -15.56
C ASP A 56 -8.44 20.70 -14.69
N GLU A 57 -9.43 21.46 -14.20
CA GLU A 57 -10.51 20.93 -13.36
C GLU A 57 -11.37 19.89 -14.08
N ASP A 58 -11.40 19.93 -15.42
CA ASP A 58 -12.12 18.99 -16.27
C ASP A 58 -11.25 17.83 -16.78
N MET A 59 -10.05 17.64 -16.21
CA MET A 59 -9.09 16.61 -16.60
C MET A 59 -8.51 16.75 -18.02
N ASN A 60 -8.57 17.94 -18.62
CA ASN A 60 -7.87 18.19 -19.88
C ASN A 60 -6.37 18.44 -19.61
N VAL A 61 -5.54 17.93 -20.50
CA VAL A 61 -4.09 18.13 -20.42
C VAL A 61 -3.75 19.59 -20.76
N LEU A 62 -3.30 20.36 -19.77
CA LEU A 62 -2.85 21.74 -19.95
C LEU A 62 -1.38 21.81 -20.37
N SER A 63 -0.54 20.94 -19.84
CA SER A 63 0.87 20.94 -20.12
C SER A 63 1.50 19.56 -19.87
N LEU A 64 2.45 19.22 -20.71
CA LEU A 64 3.34 18.07 -20.49
C LEU A 64 4.63 18.58 -19.85
N ILE A 65 5.00 17.99 -18.72
CA ILE A 65 6.28 18.28 -18.09
C ILE A 65 7.36 17.50 -18.80
N THR A 66 8.24 18.18 -19.54
CA THR A 66 9.26 17.58 -20.39
C THR A 66 10.49 17.11 -19.63
N ASP A 67 10.88 17.78 -18.60
CA ASP A 67 11.94 17.36 -17.68
C ASP A 67 11.62 17.93 -16.28
N PRO A 68 11.36 17.08 -15.31
CA PRO A 68 11.09 17.54 -13.95
C PRO A 68 12.27 18.26 -13.31
N ASN A 69 13.49 18.08 -13.84
CA ASN A 69 14.67 18.77 -13.33
C ASN A 69 14.81 20.19 -13.93
N THR A 70 14.18 20.46 -15.08
CA THR A 70 14.19 21.75 -15.75
C THR A 70 12.86 22.50 -15.63
N TYR A 71 11.88 21.92 -14.95
CA TYR A 71 10.60 22.56 -14.75
C TYR A 71 10.73 23.83 -13.92
N ALA A 72 10.64 24.97 -14.59
CA ALA A 72 10.64 26.32 -14.01
C ALA A 72 9.21 26.87 -13.91
N GLY A 73 8.23 26.05 -13.50
CA GLY A 73 6.87 26.50 -13.26
C GLY A 73 6.76 27.49 -12.08
N PRO A 74 5.57 28.08 -11.87
CA PRO A 74 5.34 29.01 -10.77
C PRO A 74 5.67 28.32 -9.43
N GLY A 75 6.84 28.64 -8.86
CA GLY A 75 7.37 28.01 -7.65
C GLY A 75 8.79 27.51 -7.78
N THR A 76 9.57 28.11 -8.66
CA THR A 76 11.04 28.00 -8.74
C THR A 76 11.64 26.59 -8.54
N GLY A 77 11.99 25.96 -9.65
CA GLY A 77 13.01 24.92 -9.70
C GLY A 77 12.67 23.67 -8.89
N TYR A 78 12.03 22.71 -9.53
CA TYR A 78 11.90 21.36 -8.98
C TYR A 78 13.32 20.80 -8.73
N ARG A 79 13.66 20.65 -7.47
CA ARG A 79 14.81 19.83 -7.06
C ARG A 79 14.26 18.54 -6.50
N PRO A 80 14.70 17.37 -6.98
CA PRO A 80 14.34 16.10 -6.35
C PRO A 80 14.68 16.19 -4.85
N SER A 81 13.80 15.68 -4.00
CA SER A 81 14.17 15.48 -2.59
C SER A 81 15.39 14.57 -2.52
N ALA A 82 16.18 14.64 -1.46
CA ALA A 82 17.33 13.74 -1.28
C ALA A 82 16.91 12.25 -1.40
N GLN A 83 15.74 11.92 -0.90
CA GLN A 83 15.17 10.57 -1.01
C GLN A 83 14.85 10.20 -2.47
N ARG A 84 14.30 11.11 -3.26
CA ARG A 84 14.06 10.86 -4.70
C ARG A 84 15.36 10.73 -5.46
N GLN A 85 16.35 11.58 -5.19
CA GLN A 85 17.66 11.48 -5.83
C GLN A 85 18.29 10.12 -5.52
N GLN A 86 18.18 9.64 -4.31
CA GLN A 86 18.67 8.31 -3.92
C GLN A 86 17.95 7.19 -4.71
N VAL A 87 16.63 7.26 -4.87
CA VAL A 87 15.86 6.31 -5.69
C VAL A 87 16.30 6.37 -7.15
N ILE A 88 16.45 7.58 -7.73
CA ILE A 88 16.95 7.78 -9.09
C ILE A 88 18.33 7.15 -9.28
N ASP A 89 19.23 7.38 -8.33
CA ASP A 89 20.60 6.86 -8.40
C ASP A 89 20.63 5.34 -8.26
N THR A 90 19.80 4.79 -7.37
CA THR A 90 19.62 3.35 -7.22
C THR A 90 19.12 2.71 -8.53
N ILE A 91 18.07 3.26 -9.14
CA ILE A 91 17.53 2.75 -10.41
C ILE A 91 18.54 2.85 -11.54
N ARG A 92 19.32 3.95 -11.62
CA ARG A 92 20.37 4.11 -12.61
C ARG A 92 21.53 3.13 -12.45
N GLN A 93 21.84 2.75 -11.21
CA GLN A 93 22.89 1.78 -10.89
C GLN A 93 22.45 0.34 -11.14
N GLN A 94 21.16 0.07 -10.99
CA GLN A 94 20.61 -1.27 -11.20
C GLN A 94 20.53 -1.59 -12.70
N GLN A 95 21.30 -2.57 -13.12
CA GLN A 95 21.38 -2.95 -14.52
C GLN A 95 20.39 -4.04 -14.93
N SER A 96 19.88 -4.81 -13.97
CA SER A 96 19.02 -5.96 -14.24
C SER A 96 17.93 -6.16 -13.18
N VAL A 97 16.93 -6.94 -13.53
CA VAL A 97 15.88 -7.40 -12.61
C VAL A 97 16.46 -8.22 -11.46
N SER A 98 17.51 -9.00 -11.72
CA SER A 98 18.19 -9.80 -10.69
C SER A 98 18.87 -8.95 -9.62
N ASP A 99 19.41 -7.78 -9.98
CA ASP A 99 20.01 -6.85 -9.02
C ASP A 99 18.95 -6.26 -8.09
N ILE A 100 17.80 -5.84 -8.66
CA ILE A 100 16.65 -5.36 -7.89
C ILE A 100 16.14 -6.44 -6.94
N ARG A 101 16.01 -7.68 -7.43
CA ARG A 101 15.57 -8.82 -6.63
C ARG A 101 16.48 -9.06 -5.43
N ALA A 102 17.79 -9.06 -5.62
CA ALA A 102 18.78 -9.26 -4.56
C ALA A 102 18.69 -8.16 -3.49
N GLU A 103 18.53 -6.90 -3.91
CA GLU A 103 18.40 -5.76 -3.00
C GLU A 103 17.09 -5.80 -2.20
N GLN A 104 15.97 -6.11 -2.86
CA GLN A 104 14.68 -6.22 -2.19
C GLN A 104 14.65 -7.40 -1.21
N HIS A 105 15.27 -8.51 -1.53
CA HIS A 105 15.45 -9.63 -0.60
C HIS A 105 16.20 -9.22 0.67
N ALA A 106 17.26 -8.43 0.54
CA ALA A 106 18.00 -7.93 1.71
C ALA A 106 17.15 -6.98 2.57
N TYR A 107 16.23 -6.22 1.97
CA TYR A 107 15.30 -5.33 2.68
C TYR A 107 14.16 -6.11 3.37
N ALA A 108 13.68 -7.16 2.72
CA ALA A 108 12.53 -7.97 3.14
C ALA A 108 12.81 -8.86 4.35
N THR A 109 14.07 -9.09 4.69
CA THR A 109 14.44 -10.06 5.71
C THR A 109 13.92 -9.67 7.09
N ASN A 110 12.90 -10.41 7.56
CA ASN A 110 12.55 -10.67 8.96
C ASN A 110 11.61 -9.73 9.72
N ASN A 111 10.88 -8.82 9.07
CA ASN A 111 10.00 -7.93 9.83
C ASN A 111 8.57 -8.47 10.05
N ILE A 112 8.11 -9.41 9.21
CA ILE A 112 6.76 -9.99 9.31
C ILE A 112 6.85 -11.50 9.09
N VAL A 113 6.49 -12.28 10.10
CA VAL A 113 6.60 -13.74 10.05
C VAL A 113 5.27 -14.40 10.43
N ALA A 114 4.97 -15.53 9.79
CA ALA A 114 3.87 -16.39 10.21
C ALA A 114 4.29 -17.15 11.49
N ILE A 115 3.48 -17.07 12.53
CA ILE A 115 3.74 -17.73 13.81
C ILE A 115 2.85 -18.95 14.06
N GLY A 116 1.86 -19.18 13.21
CA GLY A 116 0.98 -20.34 13.28
C GLY A 116 -0.39 -20.11 12.68
N ALA A 117 -1.23 -21.13 12.75
CA ALA A 117 -2.62 -21.04 12.28
C ALA A 117 -3.41 -20.02 13.11
N ALA A 118 -4.23 -19.23 12.43
CA ALA A 118 -5.05 -18.23 13.08
C ALA A 118 -6.30 -18.86 13.71
N ALA A 119 -6.58 -18.52 14.94
CA ALA A 119 -7.77 -18.96 15.67
C ALA A 119 -8.84 -17.85 15.73
N VAL A 120 -10.11 -18.25 15.87
CA VAL A 120 -11.21 -17.32 16.19
C VAL A 120 -11.06 -16.87 17.63
N SER A 121 -11.14 -15.55 17.86
CA SER A 121 -11.12 -14.97 19.21
C SER A 121 -12.53 -14.75 19.75
N HIS A 122 -12.65 -14.74 21.08
CA HIS A 122 -13.87 -14.38 21.80
C HIS A 122 -13.65 -13.16 22.72
N ASP A 123 -12.45 -12.60 22.78
CA ASP A 123 -12.19 -11.36 23.53
C ASP A 123 -12.86 -10.18 22.80
N PRO A 124 -13.81 -9.48 23.45
CA PRO A 124 -14.49 -8.35 22.81
C PRO A 124 -13.57 -7.17 22.49
N ARG A 125 -12.33 -7.14 22.99
CA ARG A 125 -11.33 -6.14 22.66
C ARG A 125 -10.49 -6.53 21.44
N ASP A 126 -10.54 -7.79 20.99
CA ASP A 126 -9.74 -8.27 19.85
C ASP A 126 -10.30 -7.70 18.54
N VAL A 127 -9.43 -7.01 17.81
CA VAL A 127 -9.69 -6.52 16.45
C VAL A 127 -8.68 -7.15 15.50
N VAL A 128 -9.16 -7.91 14.52
CA VAL A 128 -8.28 -8.57 13.57
C VAL A 128 -7.92 -7.62 12.43
N ILE A 129 -6.63 -7.51 12.16
CA ILE A 129 -6.06 -6.85 10.99
C ILE A 129 -5.83 -7.95 9.94
N GLY A 130 -6.77 -8.09 9.01
CA GLY A 130 -6.67 -9.03 7.89
C GLY A 130 -5.79 -8.45 6.80
N VAL A 131 -4.73 -9.16 6.43
CA VAL A 131 -3.84 -8.75 5.34
C VAL A 131 -3.95 -9.68 4.16
N SER A 132 -3.75 -9.17 2.94
CA SER A 132 -3.80 -9.96 1.71
C SER A 132 -2.60 -10.91 1.56
N PRO A 133 -2.67 -11.91 0.67
CA PRO A 133 -1.68 -12.98 0.57
C PRO A 133 -0.23 -12.51 0.38
N ALA A 134 0.01 -11.48 -0.46
CA ALA A 134 1.34 -10.99 -0.75
C ALA A 134 1.88 -9.99 0.29
N THR A 135 1.03 -9.49 1.18
CA THR A 135 1.39 -8.45 2.15
C THR A 135 2.46 -8.97 3.14
N GLY A 136 3.63 -8.33 3.14
CA GLY A 136 4.76 -8.73 3.97
C GLY A 136 5.30 -10.14 3.66
N LYS A 137 5.09 -10.62 2.43
CA LYS A 137 5.66 -11.85 1.87
C LYS A 137 6.42 -11.52 0.59
N ASP A 138 5.73 -10.99 -0.41
CA ASP A 138 6.29 -10.60 -1.70
C ASP A 138 6.22 -9.07 -1.91
N ILE A 139 5.33 -8.39 -1.19
CA ILE A 139 5.15 -6.94 -1.20
C ILE A 139 5.43 -6.37 0.18
N TRP A 140 6.41 -5.50 0.29
CA TRP A 140 6.93 -4.97 1.54
C TRP A 140 6.62 -3.50 1.76
N ARG A 141 6.14 -2.80 0.74
CA ARG A 141 5.77 -1.38 0.77
C ARG A 141 4.43 -1.14 0.11
N THR A 142 3.68 -0.23 0.67
CA THR A 142 2.43 0.27 0.08
C THR A 142 2.71 1.23 -1.08
N LEU A 143 1.68 1.61 -1.84
CA LEU A 143 1.82 2.61 -2.91
C LEU A 143 2.23 4.00 -2.42
N SER A 144 2.05 4.29 -1.14
CA SER A 144 2.60 5.50 -0.50
C SER A 144 4.07 5.37 -0.10
N GLY A 145 4.72 4.22 -0.36
CA GLY A 145 6.12 3.95 -0.03
C GLY A 145 6.37 3.58 1.43
N LEU A 146 5.34 3.51 2.26
CA LEU A 146 5.47 3.07 3.65
C LEU A 146 5.74 1.57 3.72
N SER A 147 6.63 1.15 4.63
CA SER A 147 6.79 -0.26 4.88
C SER A 147 5.49 -0.86 5.43
N VAL A 148 5.18 -2.09 5.04
CA VAL A 148 4.02 -2.81 5.56
C VAL A 148 4.11 -2.96 7.08
N ALA A 149 5.32 -3.19 7.62
CA ALA A 149 5.54 -3.25 9.06
C ALA A 149 5.14 -1.95 9.77
N ASP A 150 5.54 -0.80 9.23
CA ASP A 150 5.13 0.50 9.78
C ASP A 150 3.61 0.69 9.77
N VAL A 151 2.95 0.31 8.65
CA VAL A 151 1.49 0.40 8.54
C VAL A 151 0.80 -0.47 9.60
N LEU A 152 1.27 -1.68 9.77
CA LEU A 152 0.71 -2.60 10.79
C LEU A 152 0.95 -2.09 12.21
N HIS A 153 2.13 -1.53 12.50
CA HIS A 153 2.41 -0.88 13.78
C HIS A 153 1.48 0.31 14.05
N GLU A 154 1.20 1.14 13.03
CA GLU A 154 0.29 2.27 13.20
C GLU A 154 -1.16 1.82 13.46
N PHE A 155 -1.64 0.77 12.78
CA PHE A 155 -2.94 0.18 13.10
C PHE A 155 -2.99 -0.32 14.55
N MET A 156 -1.98 -1.06 14.98
CA MET A 156 -1.92 -1.61 16.34
C MET A 156 -1.86 -0.50 17.38
N ALA A 157 -1.04 0.52 17.17
CA ALA A 157 -0.95 1.66 18.07
C ALA A 157 -2.29 2.42 18.18
N GLY A 158 -2.99 2.63 17.06
CA GLY A 158 -4.33 3.24 17.09
C GLY A 158 -5.37 2.39 17.83
N LEU A 159 -5.31 1.07 17.69
CA LEU A 159 -6.16 0.14 18.46
C LEU A 159 -5.86 0.18 19.96
N GLU A 160 -4.57 0.23 20.33
CA GLU A 160 -4.12 0.32 21.71
C GLU A 160 -4.59 1.62 22.40
N GLU A 161 -4.57 2.76 21.69
CA GLU A 161 -5.10 4.03 22.19
C GLU A 161 -6.58 3.93 22.57
N GLU A 162 -7.34 3.08 21.89
CA GLU A 162 -8.74 2.81 22.20
C GLU A 162 -8.94 1.64 23.18
N GLY A 163 -7.85 1.07 23.73
CA GLY A 163 -7.89 -0.06 24.67
C GLY A 163 -8.29 -1.40 24.02
N CYS A 164 -8.14 -1.49 22.71
CA CYS A 164 -8.32 -2.71 21.93
C CYS A 164 -7.00 -3.46 21.73
N VAL A 165 -7.08 -4.74 21.37
CA VAL A 165 -5.93 -5.60 21.09
C VAL A 165 -5.94 -5.92 19.59
N GLY A 166 -4.91 -5.48 18.89
CA GLY A 166 -4.71 -5.79 17.46
C GLY A 166 -4.12 -7.17 17.28
N ARG A 167 -4.61 -7.93 16.30
CA ARG A 167 -4.05 -9.22 15.89
C ARG A 167 -4.01 -9.31 14.38
N ILE A 168 -2.83 -9.60 13.83
CA ILE A 168 -2.60 -9.63 12.39
C ILE A 168 -2.85 -11.04 11.87
N VAL A 169 -3.64 -11.16 10.82
CA VAL A 169 -4.00 -12.44 10.19
C VAL A 169 -3.88 -12.33 8.68
N ARG A 170 -3.07 -13.18 8.06
CA ARG A 170 -3.01 -13.28 6.59
C ARG A 170 -4.17 -14.11 6.08
N ILE A 171 -4.97 -13.53 5.19
CA ILE A 171 -6.09 -14.18 4.52
C ILE A 171 -5.57 -14.66 3.15
N ASN A 172 -5.43 -15.96 2.99
CA ASN A 172 -4.72 -16.54 1.84
C ASN A 172 -5.62 -16.86 0.64
N ASP A 173 -6.91 -17.01 0.85
CA ASP A 173 -7.88 -17.53 -0.12
C ASP A 173 -8.52 -16.45 -1.02
N THR A 174 -8.19 -15.18 -0.79
CA THR A 174 -8.76 -14.07 -1.56
C THR A 174 -7.84 -12.87 -1.63
N VAL A 175 -7.98 -12.09 -2.70
CA VAL A 175 -7.35 -10.77 -2.89
C VAL A 175 -8.38 -9.64 -2.82
N ASP A 176 -9.66 -9.98 -2.71
CA ASP A 176 -10.75 -9.01 -2.58
C ASP A 176 -10.75 -8.39 -1.18
N LEU A 177 -10.68 -7.07 -1.14
CA LEU A 177 -10.56 -6.33 0.13
C LEU A 177 -11.78 -6.52 1.04
N GLY A 178 -12.98 -6.56 0.47
CA GLY A 178 -14.21 -6.80 1.23
C GLY A 178 -14.23 -8.19 1.85
N MET A 179 -13.78 -9.21 1.10
CA MET A 179 -13.67 -10.57 1.59
C MET A 179 -12.58 -10.71 2.65
N ILE A 180 -11.42 -10.06 2.47
CA ILE A 180 -10.36 -10.00 3.48
C ILE A 180 -10.91 -9.42 4.78
N GLY A 181 -11.58 -8.25 4.71
CA GLY A 181 -12.17 -7.61 5.87
C GLY A 181 -13.24 -8.48 6.53
N LEU A 182 -14.16 -9.05 5.78
CA LEU A 182 -15.23 -9.89 6.30
C LEU A 182 -14.68 -11.15 6.99
N THR A 183 -13.74 -11.85 6.36
CA THR A 183 -13.10 -13.04 6.95
C THR A 183 -12.39 -12.68 8.25
N ALA A 184 -11.62 -11.61 8.27
CA ALA A 184 -10.97 -11.10 9.46
C ALA A 184 -11.98 -10.72 10.57
N ALA A 185 -13.08 -10.06 10.21
CA ALA A 185 -14.13 -9.67 11.17
C ALA A 185 -14.80 -10.89 11.81
N ARG A 186 -14.98 -11.98 11.07
CA ARG A 186 -15.52 -13.25 11.60
C ARG A 186 -14.57 -13.94 12.57
N MET A 187 -13.27 -13.71 12.43
CA MET A 187 -12.24 -14.23 13.34
C MET A 187 -11.99 -13.34 14.55
N SER A 188 -12.44 -12.10 14.50
CA SER A 188 -12.29 -11.10 15.55
C SER A 188 -13.29 -11.30 16.68
N GLY A 189 -12.86 -11.21 17.94
CA GLY A 189 -13.72 -11.30 19.10
C GLY A 189 -14.72 -10.14 19.21
N SER A 190 -14.30 -8.92 18.85
CA SER A 190 -15.18 -7.74 18.76
C SER A 190 -16.16 -7.82 17.58
N GLY A 191 -15.85 -8.60 16.56
CA GLY A 191 -16.58 -8.63 15.31
C GLY A 191 -16.20 -7.50 14.34
N ILE A 192 -15.21 -6.69 14.69
CA ILE A 192 -14.65 -5.63 13.86
C ILE A 192 -13.28 -6.06 13.35
N SER A 193 -12.95 -5.65 12.15
CA SER A 193 -11.63 -5.88 11.55
C SER A 193 -11.16 -4.67 10.75
N ILE A 194 -9.87 -4.65 10.50
CA ILE A 194 -9.26 -3.84 9.44
C ILE A 194 -8.85 -4.82 8.33
N GLY A 195 -9.27 -4.58 7.09
CA GLY A 195 -8.76 -5.27 5.90
C GLY A 195 -7.69 -4.41 5.23
N LEU A 196 -6.56 -5.00 4.85
CA LEU A 196 -5.45 -4.33 4.17
C LEU A 196 -5.00 -5.11 2.94
N GLN A 197 -4.98 -4.47 1.78
CA GLN A 197 -4.31 -4.98 0.59
C GLN A 197 -2.85 -4.52 0.55
N ALA A 198 -1.99 -5.29 -0.12
CA ALA A 198 -0.56 -4.99 -0.24
C ALA A 198 -0.27 -3.58 -0.80
N LYS A 199 -1.11 -3.07 -1.70
CA LYS A 199 -1.00 -1.70 -2.22
C LYS A 199 -1.28 -0.60 -1.18
N GLY A 200 -1.82 -0.94 0.00
CA GLY A 200 -2.14 0.00 1.07
C GLY A 200 -3.61 0.40 1.17
N THR A 201 -4.47 -0.01 0.22
CA THR A 201 -5.92 0.20 0.36
C THR A 201 -6.44 -0.57 1.55
N ALA A 202 -7.20 0.08 2.41
CA ALA A 202 -7.73 -0.50 3.63
C ALA A 202 -9.22 -0.22 3.80
N LEU A 203 -9.89 -1.03 4.61
CA LEU A 203 -11.27 -0.81 5.05
C LEU A 203 -11.46 -1.26 6.50
N ILE A 204 -12.53 -0.78 7.13
CA ILE A 204 -13.04 -1.32 8.39
C ILE A 204 -14.32 -2.10 8.09
N HIS A 205 -14.36 -3.36 8.52
CA HIS A 205 -15.48 -4.26 8.29
C HIS A 205 -16.09 -4.76 9.59
N ARG A 206 -17.35 -5.23 9.51
CA ARG A 206 -18.06 -5.86 10.62
C ARG A 206 -18.61 -7.22 10.18
N ARG A 207 -18.58 -8.21 11.09
CA ARG A 207 -18.87 -9.63 10.77
C ARG A 207 -20.27 -9.93 10.23
N ASP A 208 -21.25 -9.06 10.53
CA ASP A 208 -22.65 -9.21 10.13
C ASP A 208 -23.02 -8.48 8.82
N LEU A 209 -22.06 -7.79 8.23
CA LEU A 209 -22.25 -7.11 6.95
C LEU A 209 -21.94 -8.01 5.76
N ALA A 210 -22.53 -7.69 4.61
CA ALA A 210 -22.15 -8.30 3.34
C ALA A 210 -20.73 -7.83 2.92
N PRO A 211 -19.98 -8.60 2.11
CA PRO A 211 -18.59 -8.27 1.76
C PRO A 211 -18.36 -6.84 1.25
N LEU A 212 -19.30 -6.30 0.48
CA LEU A 212 -19.21 -4.96 -0.08
C LEU A 212 -19.80 -3.85 0.81
N ALA A 213 -20.37 -4.23 1.96
CA ALA A 213 -20.97 -3.31 2.91
C ALA A 213 -20.02 -3.04 4.08
N ASN A 214 -18.90 -2.37 3.82
CA ASN A 214 -17.93 -1.98 4.85
C ASN A 214 -18.42 -0.79 5.70
N LEU A 215 -17.82 -0.59 6.86
CA LEU A 215 -18.08 0.58 7.72
C LEU A 215 -17.34 1.81 7.20
N GLU A 216 -16.09 1.63 6.81
CA GLU A 216 -15.22 2.67 6.27
C GLU A 216 -14.35 2.08 5.16
N LEU A 217 -14.08 2.85 4.10
CA LEU A 217 -13.22 2.46 2.98
C LEU A 217 -12.20 3.56 2.68
N TYR A 218 -10.93 3.18 2.64
CA TYR A 218 -9.80 4.06 2.38
C TYR A 218 -9.11 3.63 1.08
N SER A 219 -9.69 4.09 -0.04
CA SER A 219 -9.34 3.59 -1.38
C SER A 219 -8.10 4.23 -1.98
N VAL A 220 -7.73 5.44 -1.56
CA VAL A 220 -6.65 6.24 -2.18
C VAL A 220 -5.31 5.93 -1.51
N ALA A 221 -4.80 4.71 -1.74
CA ALA A 221 -3.57 4.21 -1.11
C ALA A 221 -2.34 5.14 -1.24
N PRO A 222 -2.06 5.80 -2.40
CA PRO A 222 -0.90 6.68 -2.52
C PRO A 222 -0.93 7.91 -1.62
N SER A 223 -2.09 8.31 -1.13
CA SER A 223 -2.23 9.47 -0.25
C SER A 223 -2.26 9.12 1.23
N LEU A 224 -2.23 7.83 1.57
CA LEU A 224 -2.23 7.38 2.96
C LEU A 224 -0.85 7.54 3.58
N ASN A 225 -0.79 8.19 4.73
CA ASN A 225 0.40 8.38 5.53
C ASN A 225 0.27 7.64 6.89
N ARG A 226 1.32 7.66 7.72
CA ARG A 226 1.32 6.98 9.03
C ARG A 226 0.17 7.46 9.93
N GLU A 227 -0.08 8.76 9.98
CA GLU A 227 -1.13 9.34 10.83
C GLU A 227 -2.52 8.85 10.42
N LEU A 228 -2.77 8.70 9.11
CA LEU A 228 -4.03 8.18 8.61
C LEU A 228 -4.20 6.69 8.94
N TYR A 229 -3.15 5.88 8.82
CA TYR A 229 -3.21 4.47 9.24
C TYR A 229 -3.42 4.33 10.76
N ARG A 230 -2.81 5.21 11.57
CA ARG A 230 -3.09 5.25 13.01
C ARG A 230 -4.54 5.61 13.30
N LEU A 231 -5.08 6.62 12.62
CA LEU A 231 -6.48 7.00 12.74
C LEU A 231 -7.44 5.87 12.33
N MET A 232 -7.09 5.07 11.32
CA MET A 232 -7.87 3.87 10.98
C MET A 232 -7.89 2.86 12.14
N GLY A 233 -6.77 2.66 12.83
CA GLY A 233 -6.69 1.86 14.05
C GLY A 233 -7.60 2.39 15.14
N ILE A 234 -7.55 3.69 15.41
CA ILE A 234 -8.43 4.38 16.37
C ILE A 234 -9.91 4.15 16.00
N ASN A 235 -10.27 4.39 14.73
CA ASN A 235 -11.66 4.23 14.28
C ASN A 235 -12.13 2.78 14.39
N ALA A 236 -11.30 1.80 14.04
CA ALA A 236 -11.63 0.39 14.24
C ALA A 236 -11.87 0.05 15.72
N GLY A 237 -11.05 0.57 16.62
CA GLY A 237 -11.25 0.44 18.06
C GLY A 237 -12.54 1.09 18.54
N ARG A 238 -12.89 2.27 18.01
CA ARG A 238 -14.16 2.94 18.33
C ARG A 238 -15.37 2.16 17.83
N HIS A 239 -15.31 1.63 16.60
CA HIS A 239 -16.36 0.73 16.09
C HIS A 239 -16.51 -0.52 16.97
N ALA A 240 -15.42 -1.11 17.45
CA ALA A 240 -15.45 -2.27 18.34
C ALA A 240 -16.19 -1.98 19.67
N LYS A 241 -16.11 -0.75 20.16
CA LYS A 241 -16.77 -0.28 21.38
C LYS A 241 -18.14 0.36 21.15
N GLY A 242 -18.58 0.48 19.90
CA GLY A 242 -19.80 1.22 19.54
C GLY A 242 -19.69 2.74 19.74
N ALA A 243 -18.48 3.28 19.77
CA ALA A 243 -18.22 4.72 19.85
C ALA A 243 -18.21 5.36 18.45
N THR A 244 -18.34 6.68 18.40
CA THR A 244 -18.33 7.42 17.13
C THR A 244 -16.90 7.53 16.57
N PRO A 245 -16.65 7.09 15.31
CA PRO A 245 -15.36 7.24 14.66
C PRO A 245 -15.05 8.71 14.35
N GLU A 246 -13.78 9.04 14.18
CA GLU A 246 -13.35 10.34 13.68
C GLU A 246 -13.44 10.39 12.15
N PRO A 247 -14.00 11.47 11.58
CA PRO A 247 -13.98 11.65 10.14
C PRO A 247 -12.54 11.74 9.60
N MET A 248 -12.18 10.82 8.72
CA MET A 248 -10.89 10.89 8.06
C MET A 248 -11.00 11.79 6.83
N ARG A 249 -10.14 12.81 6.78
CA ARG A 249 -9.97 13.65 5.61
C ARG A 249 -8.73 13.20 4.86
N ASN A 250 -8.91 12.83 3.59
CA ASN A 250 -7.77 12.62 2.72
C ASN A 250 -7.11 13.99 2.43
N PRO A 251 -5.87 14.23 2.87
CA PRO A 251 -5.19 15.50 2.63
C PRO A 251 -4.80 15.71 1.16
N TYR A 252 -4.89 14.65 0.35
CA TYR A 252 -4.36 14.61 -1.01
C TYR A 252 -5.40 14.12 -2.03
N SER A 253 -6.60 14.65 -2.02
CA SER A 253 -7.64 14.33 -3.01
C SER A 253 -7.25 14.88 -4.40
N ASP A 254 -6.21 14.34 -5.00
CA ASP A 254 -5.79 14.69 -6.34
C ASP A 254 -6.05 13.49 -7.26
N GLU A 255 -7.15 13.55 -8.01
CA GLU A 255 -7.55 12.53 -8.98
C GLU A 255 -6.44 12.24 -10.02
N ALA A 256 -5.61 13.25 -10.32
CA ALA A 256 -4.46 13.08 -11.20
C ALA A 256 -3.39 12.15 -10.62
N ILE A 257 -3.28 12.03 -9.30
CA ILE A 257 -2.40 11.04 -8.67
C ILE A 257 -2.97 9.64 -8.87
N GLU A 258 -4.26 9.45 -8.69
CA GLU A 258 -4.91 8.16 -8.86
C GLU A 258 -4.71 7.59 -10.27
N ALA A 259 -4.84 8.41 -11.30
CA ALA A 259 -4.64 7.98 -12.69
C ALA A 259 -3.21 7.47 -12.98
N ARG A 260 -2.21 7.92 -12.24
CA ARG A 260 -0.80 7.59 -12.48
C ARG A 260 -0.35 6.24 -11.93
N TYR A 261 -1.04 5.69 -10.95
CA TYR A 261 -0.63 4.42 -10.35
C TYR A 261 -1.43 3.21 -10.84
N HIS A 262 -2.37 3.37 -11.76
CA HIS A 262 -3.16 2.28 -12.29
C HIS A 262 -2.31 1.10 -12.79
N THR A 263 -1.24 1.38 -13.54
CA THR A 263 -0.34 0.33 -14.03
C THR A 263 0.34 -0.44 -12.90
N LYS A 264 0.72 0.26 -11.82
CA LYS A 264 1.34 -0.33 -10.62
C LYS A 264 0.34 -1.20 -9.86
N VAL A 265 -0.90 -0.75 -9.78
CA VAL A 265 -1.99 -1.53 -9.15
C VAL A 265 -2.22 -2.84 -9.90
N VAL A 266 -2.18 -2.83 -11.23
CA VAL A 266 -2.32 -4.06 -12.03
C VAL A 266 -1.22 -5.08 -11.71
N GLY A 267 0.04 -4.61 -11.62
CA GLY A 267 1.17 -5.46 -11.21
C GLY A 267 1.00 -6.04 -9.81
N LEU A 268 0.64 -5.20 -8.84
CA LEU A 268 0.39 -5.64 -7.46
C LEU A 268 -0.74 -6.67 -7.38
N VAL A 269 -1.84 -6.45 -8.10
CA VAL A 269 -2.97 -7.40 -8.13
C VAL A 269 -2.57 -8.74 -8.74
N ALA A 270 -1.70 -8.75 -9.76
CA ALA A 270 -1.19 -10.00 -10.34
C ALA A 270 -0.43 -10.82 -9.29
N ILE A 271 0.50 -10.19 -8.56
CA ILE A 271 1.27 -10.84 -7.49
C ILE A 271 0.35 -11.35 -6.37
N GLU A 272 -0.61 -10.54 -5.93
CA GLU A 272 -1.58 -10.95 -4.90
C GLU A 272 -2.38 -12.19 -5.34
N ARG A 273 -2.78 -12.26 -6.59
CA ARG A 273 -3.51 -13.43 -7.12
C ARG A 273 -2.66 -14.69 -7.11
N ASP A 274 -1.39 -14.58 -7.45
CA ASP A 274 -0.47 -15.72 -7.45
C ASP A 274 -0.15 -16.20 -6.03
N CYS A 275 -0.10 -15.28 -5.05
CA CYS A 275 0.07 -15.63 -3.65
C CYS A 275 -1.20 -16.20 -3.00
N SER A 276 -2.36 -16.05 -3.64
CA SER A 276 -3.63 -16.58 -3.14
C SER A 276 -3.63 -18.12 -3.12
N SER A 277 -4.08 -18.71 -2.03
CA SER A 277 -4.14 -20.16 -1.85
C SER A 277 -5.37 -20.56 -1.02
N GLN A 278 -5.72 -21.84 -1.06
CA GLN A 278 -6.78 -22.40 -0.21
C GLN A 278 -6.30 -22.78 1.20
N SER A 279 -5.13 -22.31 1.59
CA SER A 279 -4.58 -22.56 2.93
C SER A 279 -5.40 -21.81 4.00
N GLN A 280 -5.34 -22.35 5.22
CA GLN A 280 -5.99 -21.71 6.37
C GLN A 280 -5.33 -20.37 6.67
N PRO A 281 -6.10 -19.40 7.21
CA PRO A 281 -5.57 -18.13 7.68
C PRO A 281 -4.42 -18.31 8.69
N GLU A 282 -3.40 -17.47 8.56
CA GLU A 282 -2.18 -17.51 9.38
C GLU A 282 -2.11 -16.32 10.32
N THR A 283 -1.69 -16.54 11.57
CA THR A 283 -1.37 -15.44 12.49
C THR A 283 0.01 -14.91 12.18
N MET A 284 0.14 -13.59 12.08
CA MET A 284 1.35 -12.87 11.74
C MET A 284 1.86 -12.06 12.93
N GLU A 285 3.18 -11.88 13.00
CA GLU A 285 3.84 -11.00 13.97
C GLU A 285 4.81 -10.06 13.24
N VAL A 286 4.81 -8.79 13.63
CA VAL A 286 5.82 -7.81 13.22
C VAL A 286 6.93 -7.82 14.26
N ARG A 287 8.18 -8.02 13.83
CA ARG A 287 9.38 -8.08 14.69
C ARG A 287 10.26 -6.86 14.54
#